data_bf63bfee7b5a630730d0da835f3a80b5
#
_entry.id   bf63bfee7b5a630730d0da835f3a80b5
#
_cell.length_a   1.000
_cell.length_b   1.000
_cell.length_c   1.000
_cell.angle_alpha   90.00
_cell.angle_beta   90.00
_cell.angle_gamma   90.00
#
_symmetry.space_group_name_H-M   'P 1'
#
loop_
_entity.id
_entity.type
_entity.pdbx_description
1 polymer ?
#
loop_
_entity_poly.entity_id
_entity_poly.type
_entity_poly.pdbx_seq_one_letter_code
_entity_poly.pdbx_strand_id
1 'polypeptide(L)'
;MFRQPYSQMMSMNTSVMSDRQRNLFPNPDINETCCAYNLAKLTKDLNTFNPDDARYMDYYERVLYNQLVGSVNPEEYGVCYQYAVGMNATKPFGSETPQSTCCGGTGAENHVKYQEAAYFVSDNTLWVALYLPTRVRWAAKDVEFTQECAWPAESSAITIGKGGRFAMKLRVPSWAGKGFSVKLNGKSVAREYQPCSYVEIPERDWKEGDKVEVKMPFGAHIHFGPDKMDLAATGVNQARTPFEPMWEGAIMYGPLVMATPDITVWEQAEFTLDPDLKDIVLKGTSGGEGTYGNVYSLTLGDKTFYPDYYITGHSTHYLRLNVLTGNKQAARA
;
A
#
# COMPACT_ATOMS: atom_id res chain seq x y z
N MET A 1 16.48 -0.81 7.13
CA MET A 1 17.04 -1.47 5.95
C MET A 1 16.03 -1.64 4.80
N PHE A 2 14.78 -1.34 5.02
CA PHE A 2 13.73 -1.36 3.99
C PHE A 2 13.43 0.07 3.51
N ARG A 3 14.46 0.71 2.94
CA ARG A 3 14.38 2.14 2.62
C ARG A 3 13.55 2.49 1.40
N GLN A 4 13.01 1.52 0.66
CA GLN A 4 12.12 1.87 -0.45
C GLN A 4 11.35 0.68 -1.02
N PRO A 5 10.04 0.63 -0.83
CA PRO A 5 9.22 -0.43 -1.43
C PRO A 5 9.20 -0.39 -2.96
N TYR A 6 9.30 0.81 -3.57
CA TYR A 6 9.29 0.95 -5.02
C TYR A 6 10.58 0.46 -5.68
N SER A 7 11.73 0.89 -5.19
CA SER A 7 13.02 0.43 -5.72
C SER A 7 13.28 -1.05 -5.43
N GLN A 8 12.68 -1.60 -4.37
CA GLN A 8 12.84 -3.01 -4.03
C GLN A 8 11.90 -3.92 -4.82
N MET A 9 10.70 -3.48 -5.15
CA MET A 9 9.84 -4.20 -6.09
C MET A 9 10.50 -4.33 -7.47
N MET A 10 11.35 -3.38 -7.84
CA MET A 10 12.11 -3.38 -9.10
C MET A 10 13.49 -4.04 -9.00
N SER A 11 13.97 -4.36 -7.79
CA SER A 11 15.39 -4.66 -7.59
C SER A 11 15.79 -6.12 -7.77
N MET A 12 14.88 -7.04 -7.93
CA MET A 12 15.25 -8.47 -8.00
C MET A 12 16.01 -8.85 -9.29
N ASN A 13 15.93 -8.03 -10.34
CA ASN A 13 16.73 -8.20 -11.55
C ASN A 13 17.84 -7.14 -11.74
N THR A 14 18.09 -6.31 -10.74
CA THR A 14 19.07 -5.22 -10.84
C THR A 14 20.53 -5.68 -10.79
N SER A 15 20.82 -6.96 -10.57
CA SER A 15 22.17 -7.50 -10.65
C SER A 15 22.84 -7.34 -12.04
N VAL A 16 22.03 -7.04 -13.07
CA VAL A 16 22.48 -6.86 -14.46
C VAL A 16 22.39 -5.41 -14.95
N MET A 17 21.75 -4.50 -14.18
CA MET A 17 21.58 -3.12 -14.61
C MET A 17 22.72 -2.23 -14.11
N SER A 18 23.25 -1.39 -15.00
CA SER A 18 24.24 -0.37 -14.63
C SER A 18 23.66 0.61 -13.61
N ASP A 19 24.49 1.23 -12.77
CA ASP A 19 24.05 2.23 -11.78
C ASP A 19 23.27 3.38 -12.42
N ARG A 20 23.55 3.72 -13.68
CA ARG A 20 22.78 4.69 -14.46
C ARG A 20 21.35 4.24 -14.75
N GLN A 21 21.11 2.96 -15.00
CA GLN A 21 19.79 2.43 -15.28
C GLN A 21 18.92 2.31 -14.02
N ARG A 22 19.54 2.15 -12.85
CA ARG A 22 18.80 2.08 -11.56
C ARG A 22 18.05 3.36 -11.21
N ASN A 23 18.55 4.49 -11.71
CA ASN A 23 18.03 5.81 -11.37
C ASN A 23 17.08 6.39 -12.42
N LEU A 24 16.86 5.67 -13.54
CA LEU A 24 16.34 6.32 -14.70
C LEU A 24 14.84 6.22 -14.93
N PHE A 25 14.27 5.11 -14.69
CA PHE A 25 12.82 4.85 -14.78
C PHE A 25 12.56 3.48 -14.20
N PRO A 26 11.47 3.28 -13.46
CA PRO A 26 10.96 1.93 -13.31
C PRO A 26 10.77 1.35 -14.69
N ASN A 27 11.56 0.34 -15.04
CA ASN A 27 11.25 -0.41 -16.24
C ASN A 27 9.92 -1.11 -15.99
N PRO A 28 8.86 -0.80 -16.74
CA PRO A 28 7.56 -1.39 -16.54
C PRO A 28 7.57 -2.92 -16.63
N ASP A 29 8.61 -3.47 -17.28
CA ASP A 29 8.70 -4.90 -17.62
C ASP A 29 9.47 -5.74 -16.58
N ILE A 30 9.86 -5.20 -15.42
CA ILE A 30 10.73 -5.95 -14.46
C ILE A 30 10.07 -6.24 -13.11
N ASN A 31 8.80 -6.02 -12.95
CA ASN A 31 8.12 -6.16 -11.67
C ASN A 31 7.30 -7.45 -11.61
N GLU A 32 7.98 -8.59 -11.48
CA GLU A 32 7.30 -9.88 -11.45
C GLU A 32 6.40 -10.05 -10.21
N THR A 33 5.17 -10.46 -10.43
CA THR A 33 4.19 -10.70 -9.36
C THR A 33 4.67 -11.77 -8.37
N CYS A 34 5.36 -12.81 -8.85
CA CYS A 34 5.89 -13.85 -7.95
C CYS A 34 7.00 -13.32 -7.03
N CYS A 35 7.82 -12.38 -7.48
CA CYS A 35 8.83 -11.74 -6.64
C CYS A 35 8.19 -10.96 -5.50
N ALA A 36 7.17 -10.15 -5.80
CA ALA A 36 6.42 -9.41 -4.79
C ALA A 36 5.75 -10.34 -3.77
N TYR A 37 5.11 -11.41 -4.25
CA TYR A 37 4.47 -12.38 -3.38
C TYR A 37 5.46 -13.12 -2.47
N ASN A 38 6.62 -13.53 -3.00
CA ASN A 38 7.65 -14.17 -2.17
C ASN A 38 8.24 -13.21 -1.13
N LEU A 39 8.42 -11.92 -1.47
CA LEU A 39 8.82 -10.91 -0.50
C LEU A 39 7.74 -10.67 0.56
N ALA A 40 6.47 -10.70 0.20
CA ALA A 40 5.37 -10.64 1.18
C ALA A 40 5.39 -11.85 2.14
N LYS A 41 5.58 -13.07 1.62
CA LYS A 41 5.75 -14.28 2.46
C LYS A 41 6.94 -14.16 3.41
N LEU A 42 8.10 -13.77 2.89
CA LEU A 42 9.30 -13.54 3.72
C LEU A 42 9.03 -12.51 4.81
N THR A 43 8.38 -11.41 4.47
CA THR A 43 8.06 -10.34 5.42
C THR A 43 7.12 -10.81 6.53
N LYS A 44 6.10 -11.60 6.17
CA LYS A 44 5.20 -12.24 7.14
C LYS A 44 5.98 -13.16 8.07
N ASP A 45 6.88 -13.98 7.53
CA ASP A 45 7.69 -14.89 8.34
C ASP A 45 8.64 -14.13 9.28
N LEU A 46 9.30 -13.07 8.79
CA LEU A 46 10.12 -12.19 9.63
C LEU A 46 9.32 -11.52 10.76
N ASN A 47 8.07 -11.14 10.49
CA ASN A 47 7.18 -10.58 11.52
C ASN A 47 6.90 -11.57 12.66
N THR A 48 6.93 -12.89 12.43
CA THR A 48 6.75 -13.87 13.51
C THR A 48 7.87 -13.85 14.54
N PHE A 49 9.09 -13.45 14.16
CA PHE A 49 10.23 -13.33 15.06
C PHE A 49 10.27 -12.01 15.83
N ASN A 50 9.66 -10.96 15.27
CA ASN A 50 9.58 -9.65 15.91
C ASN A 50 8.26 -8.96 15.57
N PRO A 51 7.14 -9.41 16.16
CA PRO A 51 5.80 -8.91 15.82
C PRO A 51 5.54 -7.47 16.26
N ASP A 52 6.39 -6.90 17.11
CA ASP A 52 6.29 -5.48 17.53
C ASP A 52 6.94 -4.50 16.53
N ASP A 53 7.66 -4.99 15.53
CA ASP A 53 8.22 -4.15 14.47
C ASP A 53 7.20 -3.94 13.35
N ALA A 54 6.43 -2.88 13.45
CA ALA A 54 5.37 -2.56 12.48
C ALA A 54 5.85 -2.36 11.04
N ARG A 55 7.15 -2.14 10.81
CA ARG A 55 7.73 -1.96 9.47
C ARG A 55 7.52 -3.16 8.57
N TYR A 56 7.51 -4.37 9.12
CA TYR A 56 7.23 -5.58 8.35
C TYR A 56 5.81 -5.52 7.78
N MET A 57 4.85 -5.18 8.61
CA MET A 57 3.45 -5.17 8.19
C MET A 57 3.08 -3.93 7.35
N ASP A 58 3.77 -2.81 7.51
CA ASP A 58 3.66 -1.67 6.58
C ASP A 58 4.13 -2.05 5.17
N TYR A 59 5.24 -2.80 5.06
CA TYR A 59 5.71 -3.32 3.78
C TYR A 59 4.72 -4.34 3.19
N TYR A 60 4.27 -5.30 4.01
CA TYR A 60 3.30 -6.32 3.59
C TYR A 60 2.01 -5.70 3.06
N GLU A 61 1.42 -4.76 3.80
CA GLU A 61 0.20 -4.05 3.40
C GLU A 61 0.38 -3.33 2.06
N ARG A 62 1.51 -2.65 1.88
CA ARG A 62 1.81 -1.93 0.65
C ARG A 62 1.89 -2.88 -0.56
N VAL A 63 2.58 -4.00 -0.43
CA VAL A 63 2.68 -5.00 -1.49
C VAL A 63 1.33 -5.64 -1.77
N LEU A 64 0.61 -6.00 -0.72
CA LEU A 64 -0.70 -6.63 -0.85
C LEU A 64 -1.68 -5.73 -1.60
N TYR A 65 -1.85 -4.47 -1.17
CA TYR A 65 -2.87 -3.59 -1.72
C TYR A 65 -2.52 -3.06 -3.11
N ASN A 66 -1.24 -2.77 -3.35
CA ASN A 66 -0.82 -2.04 -4.55
C ASN A 66 -0.17 -2.91 -5.64
N GLN A 67 0.05 -4.20 -5.38
CA GLN A 67 0.52 -5.11 -6.41
C GLN A 67 -0.27 -6.42 -6.43
N LEU A 68 -0.37 -7.15 -5.32
CA LEU A 68 -0.98 -8.48 -5.36
C LEU A 68 -2.47 -8.41 -5.69
N VAL A 69 -3.22 -7.50 -5.06
CA VAL A 69 -4.64 -7.29 -5.39
C VAL A 69 -4.79 -6.80 -6.84
N GLY A 70 -3.97 -5.85 -7.26
CA GLY A 70 -4.01 -5.30 -8.62
C GLY A 70 -3.45 -6.24 -9.71
N SER A 71 -2.83 -7.36 -9.35
CA SER A 71 -2.26 -8.31 -10.32
C SER A 71 -3.30 -9.22 -10.96
N VAL A 72 -4.53 -9.14 -10.53
CA VAL A 72 -5.65 -9.97 -11.01
C VAL A 72 -6.65 -9.12 -11.72
N ASN A 73 -7.11 -9.58 -12.88
CA ASN A 73 -8.26 -8.98 -13.51
C ASN A 73 -9.54 -9.51 -12.83
N PRO A 74 -10.37 -8.66 -12.23
CA PRO A 74 -11.60 -9.11 -11.58
C PRO A 74 -12.73 -9.46 -12.55
N GLU A 75 -12.64 -9.00 -13.80
CA GLU A 75 -13.66 -9.22 -14.82
C GLU A 75 -13.38 -10.47 -15.66
N GLU A 76 -12.11 -10.85 -15.76
CA GLU A 76 -11.66 -11.99 -16.56
C GLU A 76 -10.67 -12.84 -15.75
N TYR A 77 -10.51 -14.11 -16.14
CA TYR A 77 -9.45 -14.93 -15.54
C TYR A 77 -8.06 -14.47 -16.01
N GLY A 78 -7.10 -14.56 -15.13
CA GLY A 78 -5.70 -14.30 -15.42
C GLY A 78 -5.02 -13.38 -14.40
N VAL A 79 -3.71 -13.42 -14.42
CA VAL A 79 -2.85 -12.65 -13.55
C VAL A 79 -1.75 -11.97 -14.35
N CYS A 80 -1.29 -10.82 -13.88
CA CYS A 80 -0.12 -10.19 -14.44
C CYS A 80 1.14 -10.98 -14.12
N TYR A 81 1.91 -11.35 -15.13
CA TYR A 81 3.29 -11.82 -14.94
C TYR A 81 4.17 -10.65 -14.54
N GLN A 82 4.29 -9.68 -15.42
CA GLN A 82 4.98 -8.41 -15.17
C GLN A 82 3.95 -7.37 -14.74
N TYR A 83 3.99 -6.99 -13.48
CA TYR A 83 3.12 -5.94 -12.97
C TYR A 83 3.71 -4.58 -13.37
N ALA A 84 3.20 -4.04 -14.45
CA ALA A 84 3.73 -2.81 -15.02
C ALA A 84 3.46 -1.61 -14.10
N VAL A 85 4.50 -0.83 -13.84
CA VAL A 85 4.43 0.46 -13.14
C VAL A 85 5.25 1.49 -13.91
N GLY A 86 4.89 2.75 -13.80
CA GLY A 86 5.64 3.82 -14.48
C GLY A 86 4.73 4.72 -15.30
N MET A 87 5.27 5.21 -16.43
CA MET A 87 4.56 6.09 -17.37
C MET A 87 3.78 5.27 -18.38
N ASN A 88 2.47 5.50 -18.48
CA ASN A 88 1.60 4.85 -19.47
C ASN A 88 1.75 3.31 -19.50
N ALA A 89 1.95 2.73 -18.32
CA ALA A 89 2.16 1.31 -18.15
C ALA A 89 0.85 0.53 -18.31
N THR A 90 0.90 -0.66 -18.91
CA THR A 90 -0.26 -1.53 -19.11
C THR A 90 -0.06 -2.85 -18.39
N LYS A 91 -1.09 -3.34 -17.71
CA LYS A 91 -1.09 -4.63 -17.02
C LYS A 91 -1.47 -5.74 -18.02
N PRO A 92 -0.55 -6.66 -18.37
CA PRO A 92 -0.87 -7.78 -19.23
C PRO A 92 -1.56 -8.89 -18.43
N PHE A 93 -2.88 -8.93 -18.49
CA PHE A 93 -3.69 -9.97 -17.85
C PHE A 93 -3.96 -11.18 -18.77
N GLY A 94 -4.34 -12.28 -18.17
CA GLY A 94 -4.95 -13.40 -18.87
C GLY A 94 -4.02 -14.21 -19.77
N SER A 95 -4.31 -14.23 -21.05
CA SER A 95 -3.63 -15.11 -22.03
C SER A 95 -2.14 -14.83 -22.22
N GLU A 96 -1.69 -13.66 -21.82
CA GLU A 96 -0.28 -13.27 -21.89
C GLU A 96 0.55 -13.85 -20.73
N THR A 97 -0.11 -14.35 -19.68
CA THR A 97 0.55 -15.03 -18.57
C THR A 97 0.29 -16.53 -18.65
N PRO A 98 1.22 -17.34 -19.21
CA PRO A 98 1.05 -18.78 -19.25
C PRO A 98 0.84 -19.35 -17.84
N GLN A 99 -0.17 -20.19 -17.66
CA GLN A 99 -0.50 -20.81 -16.36
C GLN A 99 0.64 -21.67 -15.80
N SER A 100 1.51 -22.18 -16.66
CA SER A 100 2.69 -22.96 -16.27
C SER A 100 3.89 -22.12 -15.81
N THR A 101 3.75 -20.79 -15.71
CA THR A 101 4.80 -19.90 -15.22
C THR A 101 4.78 -19.77 -13.70
N CYS A 102 5.88 -19.27 -13.13
CA CYS A 102 5.94 -18.96 -11.68
C CYS A 102 4.85 -17.97 -11.26
N CYS A 103 4.57 -16.94 -12.06
CA CYS A 103 3.54 -15.96 -11.76
C CYS A 103 2.12 -16.50 -11.96
N GLY A 104 1.92 -17.44 -12.87
CA GLY A 104 0.65 -18.16 -12.98
C GLY A 104 0.33 -18.99 -11.73
N GLY A 105 1.31 -19.74 -11.22
CA GLY A 105 1.18 -20.48 -9.96
C GLY A 105 0.99 -19.56 -8.75
N THR A 106 1.77 -18.49 -8.66
CA THR A 106 1.65 -17.46 -7.62
C THR A 106 0.27 -16.80 -7.66
N GLY A 107 -0.23 -16.46 -8.84
CA GLY A 107 -1.55 -15.86 -8.99
C GLY A 107 -2.66 -16.77 -8.50
N ALA A 108 -2.58 -18.07 -8.74
CA ALA A 108 -3.54 -19.02 -8.21
C ALA A 108 -3.47 -19.16 -6.68
N GLU A 109 -2.28 -19.01 -6.08
CA GLU A 109 -2.09 -19.13 -4.63
C GLU A 109 -2.43 -17.84 -3.87
N ASN A 110 -2.03 -16.68 -4.37
CA ASN A 110 -2.04 -15.46 -3.57
C ASN A 110 -3.44 -15.00 -3.13
N HIS A 111 -4.46 -15.25 -3.95
CA HIS A 111 -5.84 -14.81 -3.67
C HIS A 111 -6.44 -15.43 -2.41
N VAL A 112 -6.10 -16.69 -2.13
CA VAL A 112 -6.58 -17.41 -0.94
C VAL A 112 -5.76 -17.07 0.30
N LYS A 113 -4.71 -16.24 0.15
CA LYS A 113 -3.74 -15.90 1.20
C LYS A 113 -3.85 -14.46 1.73
N TYR A 114 -4.69 -13.61 1.18
CA TYR A 114 -4.77 -12.18 1.54
C TYR A 114 -4.99 -11.94 3.03
N GLN A 115 -5.69 -12.83 3.71
CA GLN A 115 -5.98 -12.71 5.14
C GLN A 115 -4.95 -13.38 6.04
N GLU A 116 -3.98 -14.11 5.49
CA GLU A 116 -3.04 -14.94 6.26
C GLU A 116 -2.18 -14.12 7.22
N ALA A 117 -1.87 -12.86 6.87
CA ALA A 117 -1.07 -11.96 7.69
C ALA A 117 -1.90 -10.93 8.48
N ALA A 118 -3.23 -11.11 8.56
CA ALA A 118 -4.08 -10.16 9.27
C ALA A 118 -3.86 -10.17 10.78
N TYR A 119 -3.49 -11.34 11.33
CA TYR A 119 -3.32 -11.53 12.76
C TYR A 119 -2.10 -12.37 13.07
N PHE A 120 -1.44 -12.03 14.20
CA PHE A 120 -0.40 -12.85 14.81
C PHE A 120 -0.75 -13.07 16.28
N VAL A 121 -0.33 -14.19 16.83
CA VAL A 121 -0.63 -14.56 18.21
C VAL A 121 0.60 -15.14 18.90
N SER A 122 0.72 -14.85 20.17
CA SER A 122 1.56 -15.58 21.11
C SER A 122 0.67 -16.11 22.24
N ASP A 123 1.26 -16.66 23.32
CA ASP A 123 0.51 -17.25 24.42
C ASP A 123 -0.60 -16.35 24.96
N ASN A 124 -0.34 -15.04 25.14
CA ASN A 124 -1.28 -14.11 25.76
C ASN A 124 -1.48 -12.81 24.95
N THR A 125 -0.99 -12.71 23.73
CA THR A 125 -1.08 -11.48 22.94
C THR A 125 -1.60 -11.77 21.54
N LEU A 126 -2.55 -10.94 21.10
CA LEU A 126 -3.08 -10.89 19.75
C LEU A 126 -2.59 -9.60 19.09
N TRP A 127 -1.87 -9.70 17.97
CA TRP A 127 -1.54 -8.56 17.09
C TRP A 127 -2.56 -8.49 15.96
N VAL A 128 -3.20 -7.34 15.82
CA VAL A 128 -4.03 -6.99 14.66
C VAL A 128 -3.14 -6.23 13.70
N ALA A 129 -2.65 -6.91 12.67
CA ALA A 129 -1.64 -6.41 11.76
C ALA A 129 -2.23 -5.77 10.50
N LEU A 130 -3.37 -6.27 10.01
CA LEU A 130 -4.10 -5.70 8.88
C LEU A 130 -5.58 -5.51 9.24
N TYR A 131 -6.19 -4.48 8.64
CA TYR A 131 -7.60 -4.16 8.83
C TYR A 131 -8.41 -4.65 7.63
N LEU A 132 -8.82 -5.94 7.70
CA LEU A 132 -9.57 -6.65 6.67
C LEU A 132 -10.87 -7.22 7.25
N PRO A 133 -11.96 -7.32 6.48
CA PRO A 133 -13.18 -7.95 6.97
C PRO A 133 -12.94 -9.44 7.20
N THR A 134 -13.04 -9.90 8.45
CA THR A 134 -12.70 -11.27 8.85
C THR A 134 -13.56 -11.77 9.99
N ARG A 135 -13.74 -13.10 10.05
CA ARG A 135 -14.18 -13.81 11.24
C ARG A 135 -13.06 -14.74 11.70
N VAL A 136 -12.69 -14.63 12.97
CA VAL A 136 -11.51 -15.29 13.53
C VAL A 136 -11.92 -16.19 14.68
N ARG A 137 -11.31 -17.39 14.70
CA ARG A 137 -11.32 -18.30 15.84
C ARG A 137 -9.89 -18.57 16.28
N TRP A 138 -9.54 -18.12 17.47
CA TRP A 138 -8.27 -18.44 18.12
C TRP A 138 -8.44 -19.71 18.95
N ALA A 139 -8.25 -20.87 18.31
CA ALA A 139 -8.57 -22.16 18.87
C ALA A 139 -7.83 -22.47 20.19
N ALA A 140 -6.55 -22.06 20.32
CA ALA A 140 -5.76 -22.31 21.53
C ALA A 140 -6.32 -21.62 22.80
N LYS A 141 -7.11 -20.55 22.63
CA LYS A 141 -7.74 -19.82 23.74
C LYS A 141 -9.26 -19.91 23.73
N ASP A 142 -9.82 -20.60 22.75
CA ASP A 142 -11.26 -20.70 22.54
C ASP A 142 -11.95 -19.33 22.45
N VAL A 143 -11.26 -18.37 21.79
CA VAL A 143 -11.72 -17.00 21.58
C VAL A 143 -12.23 -16.86 20.15
N GLU A 144 -13.34 -16.12 19.99
CA GLU A 144 -13.89 -15.78 18.66
C GLU A 144 -14.15 -14.28 18.58
N PHE A 145 -13.86 -13.69 17.42
CA PHE A 145 -14.17 -12.30 17.14
C PHE A 145 -14.39 -12.06 15.63
N THR A 146 -15.05 -10.96 15.31
CA THR A 146 -15.20 -10.46 13.95
C THR A 146 -14.52 -9.11 13.81
N GLN A 147 -13.89 -8.88 12.69
CA GLN A 147 -13.41 -7.58 12.26
C GLN A 147 -14.22 -7.13 11.06
N GLU A 148 -14.85 -5.97 11.17
CA GLU A 148 -15.69 -5.38 10.13
C GLU A 148 -15.02 -4.10 9.61
N CYS A 149 -14.90 -3.99 8.30
CA CYS A 149 -14.51 -2.77 7.58
C CYS A 149 -14.99 -2.88 6.13
N ALA A 150 -15.24 -1.73 5.50
CA ALA A 150 -15.50 -1.65 4.05
C ALA A 150 -14.17 -1.42 3.32
N TRP A 151 -13.39 -2.49 3.13
CA TRP A 151 -12.04 -2.44 2.58
C TRP A 151 -11.97 -1.77 1.19
N PRO A 152 -10.92 -0.97 0.91
CA PRO A 152 -10.00 -0.33 1.85
C PRO A 152 -10.73 0.78 2.62
N ALA A 153 -10.53 0.86 3.93
CA ALA A 153 -11.36 1.66 4.80
C ALA A 153 -10.57 2.53 5.78
N GLU A 154 -11.15 3.67 6.09
CA GLU A 154 -10.65 4.62 7.09
C GLU A 154 -11.06 4.27 8.52
N SER A 155 -11.73 3.13 8.69
CA SER A 155 -12.14 2.62 10.00
C SER A 155 -12.33 1.11 10.00
N SER A 156 -12.16 0.52 11.17
CA SER A 156 -12.41 -0.90 11.42
C SER A 156 -13.00 -1.09 12.81
N ALA A 157 -13.84 -2.10 12.97
CA ALA A 157 -14.41 -2.49 14.25
C ALA A 157 -14.19 -3.97 14.52
N ILE A 158 -13.63 -4.29 15.68
CA ILE A 158 -13.45 -5.66 16.17
C ILE A 158 -14.47 -5.90 17.27
N THR A 159 -15.32 -6.89 17.08
CA THR A 159 -16.33 -7.28 18.08
C THR A 159 -16.02 -8.68 18.59
N ILE A 160 -15.90 -8.83 19.91
CA ILE A 160 -15.67 -10.11 20.57
C ILE A 160 -16.96 -10.92 20.58
N GLY A 161 -16.95 -12.08 19.95
CA GLY A 161 -18.06 -13.04 19.98
C GLY A 161 -17.94 -14.05 21.11
N LYS A 162 -16.72 -14.49 21.42
CA LYS A 162 -16.40 -15.33 22.56
C LYS A 162 -15.13 -14.81 23.22
N GLY A 163 -15.23 -14.41 24.46
CA GLY A 163 -14.16 -13.78 25.21
C GLY A 163 -13.12 -14.75 25.76
N GLY A 164 -12.08 -14.18 26.36
CA GLY A 164 -10.96 -14.85 27.01
C GLY A 164 -9.97 -13.85 27.56
N ARG A 165 -8.87 -14.31 28.16
CA ARG A 165 -7.88 -13.44 28.77
C ARG A 165 -6.66 -13.28 27.84
N PHE A 166 -6.43 -12.05 27.32
CA PHE A 166 -5.29 -11.70 26.46
C PHE A 166 -5.09 -10.21 26.35
N ALA A 167 -3.88 -9.78 25.90
CA ALA A 167 -3.58 -8.44 25.44
C ALA A 167 -3.87 -8.32 23.94
N MET A 168 -4.26 -7.13 23.48
CA MET A 168 -4.47 -6.86 22.07
C MET A 168 -3.57 -5.70 21.63
N LYS A 169 -2.77 -5.91 20.58
CA LYS A 169 -1.94 -4.90 19.95
C LYS A 169 -2.49 -4.56 18.58
N LEU A 170 -2.77 -3.29 18.33
CA LEU A 170 -3.35 -2.80 17.08
C LEU A 170 -2.29 -1.98 16.34
N ARG A 171 -2.04 -2.32 15.08
CA ARG A 171 -1.04 -1.62 14.28
C ARG A 171 -1.49 -0.18 14.00
N VAL A 172 -0.56 0.74 14.19
CA VAL A 172 -0.66 2.12 13.71
C VAL A 172 0.16 2.20 12.43
N PRO A 173 -0.46 2.22 11.25
CA PRO A 173 0.27 2.24 9.98
C PRO A 173 1.20 3.45 9.85
N SER A 174 2.28 3.33 9.06
CA SER A 174 3.21 4.45 8.84
C SER A 174 2.56 5.65 8.15
N TRP A 175 1.57 5.42 7.32
CA TRP A 175 0.78 6.44 6.63
C TRP A 175 -0.31 7.06 7.51
N ALA A 176 -0.60 6.47 8.67
CA ALA A 176 -1.64 6.98 9.58
C ALA A 176 -1.21 8.32 10.18
N GLY A 177 -1.86 9.35 9.74
CA GLY A 177 -1.59 10.73 10.15
C GLY A 177 -2.47 11.20 11.30
N LYS A 178 -2.74 12.49 11.31
CA LYS A 178 -3.63 13.14 12.29
C LYS A 178 -5.02 12.51 12.27
N GLY A 179 -5.56 12.22 13.45
CA GLY A 179 -6.91 11.68 13.61
C GLY A 179 -6.98 10.17 13.76
N PHE A 180 -5.85 9.44 13.71
CA PHE A 180 -5.82 8.04 14.12
C PHE A 180 -6.29 7.91 15.58
N SER A 181 -7.16 6.95 15.84
CA SER A 181 -7.64 6.73 17.21
C SER A 181 -8.13 5.30 17.41
N VAL A 182 -7.99 4.83 18.65
CA VAL A 182 -8.53 3.54 19.09
C VAL A 182 -9.45 3.75 20.28
N LYS A 183 -10.61 3.14 20.23
CA LYS A 183 -11.58 3.13 21.33
C LYS A 183 -11.89 1.69 21.74
N LEU A 184 -11.97 1.46 23.02
CA LEU A 184 -12.48 0.24 23.63
C LEU A 184 -13.82 0.55 24.31
N ASN A 185 -14.89 -0.04 23.84
CA ASN A 185 -16.26 0.19 24.37
C ASN A 185 -16.57 1.72 24.45
N GLY A 186 -16.22 2.45 23.38
CA GLY A 186 -16.45 3.90 23.26
C GLY A 186 -15.44 4.77 24.00
N LYS A 187 -14.54 4.21 24.84
CA LYS A 187 -13.53 4.97 25.58
C LYS A 187 -12.20 4.96 24.84
N SER A 188 -11.54 6.11 24.71
CA SER A 188 -10.22 6.21 24.08
C SER A 188 -9.18 5.39 24.84
N VAL A 189 -8.37 4.62 24.09
CA VAL A 189 -7.30 3.78 24.64
C VAL A 189 -6.05 4.59 24.94
N ALA A 190 -5.70 5.54 24.08
CA ALA A 190 -4.57 6.44 24.24
C ALA A 190 -4.91 7.85 23.75
N ARG A 191 -4.10 8.84 24.11
CA ARG A 191 -4.26 10.24 23.65
C ARG A 191 -3.49 10.50 22.36
N GLU A 192 -2.34 9.87 22.21
CA GLU A 192 -1.43 10.03 21.07
C GLU A 192 -1.03 8.67 20.53
N TYR A 193 -0.77 8.61 19.24
CA TYR A 193 -0.40 7.40 18.51
C TYR A 193 0.81 7.71 17.63
N GLN A 194 1.79 6.82 17.66
CA GLN A 194 2.99 6.94 16.84
C GLN A 194 2.79 6.14 15.54
N PRO A 195 2.95 6.74 14.36
CA PRO A 195 2.97 5.98 13.11
C PRO A 195 4.04 4.90 13.10
N CYS A 196 3.82 3.84 12.35
CA CYS A 196 4.71 2.68 12.25
C CYS A 196 4.99 2.01 13.62
N SER A 197 3.92 1.79 14.40
CA SER A 197 4.00 1.18 15.73
C SER A 197 2.78 0.31 16.03
N TYR A 198 2.69 -0.16 17.27
CA TYR A 198 1.49 -0.78 17.81
C TYR A 198 1.00 -0.03 19.05
N VAL A 199 -0.31 0.13 19.17
CA VAL A 199 -0.96 0.54 20.42
C VAL A 199 -1.46 -0.71 21.14
N GLU A 200 -1.15 -0.81 22.42
CA GLU A 200 -1.52 -1.96 23.24
C GLU A 200 -2.75 -1.66 24.09
N ILE A 201 -3.71 -2.58 24.04
CA ILE A 201 -4.70 -2.76 25.09
C ILE A 201 -4.15 -3.85 26.01
N PRO A 202 -3.77 -3.53 27.27
CA PRO A 202 -3.16 -4.47 28.18
C PRO A 202 -4.01 -5.72 28.40
N GLU A 203 -3.36 -6.80 28.83
CA GLU A 203 -4.05 -8.05 29.14
C GLU A 203 -5.26 -7.84 30.05
N ARG A 204 -6.39 -8.33 29.60
CA ARG A 204 -7.68 -8.23 30.28
C ARG A 204 -8.57 -9.41 30.00
N ASP A 205 -9.61 -9.59 30.79
CA ASP A 205 -10.69 -10.51 30.51
C ASP A 205 -11.66 -9.85 29.52
N TRP A 206 -11.61 -10.31 28.25
CA TRP A 206 -12.53 -9.90 27.21
C TRP A 206 -13.86 -10.62 27.36
N LYS A 207 -14.94 -9.89 27.11
CA LYS A 207 -16.31 -10.41 27.19
C LYS A 207 -16.96 -10.38 25.82
N GLU A 208 -17.94 -11.24 25.63
CA GLU A 208 -18.83 -11.15 24.47
C GLU A 208 -19.45 -9.75 24.38
N GLY A 209 -19.42 -9.18 23.17
CA GLY A 209 -19.88 -7.81 22.90
C GLY A 209 -18.85 -6.71 23.15
N ASP A 210 -17.68 -6.99 23.76
CA ASP A 210 -16.61 -6.01 23.82
C ASP A 210 -16.21 -5.56 22.41
N LYS A 211 -16.09 -4.23 22.19
CA LYS A 211 -15.85 -3.65 20.88
C LYS A 211 -14.61 -2.75 20.88
N VAL A 212 -13.70 -3.02 19.93
CA VAL A 212 -12.56 -2.15 19.64
C VAL A 212 -12.82 -1.47 18.30
N GLU A 213 -12.82 -0.13 18.31
CA GLU A 213 -13.03 0.69 17.13
C GLU A 213 -11.72 1.41 16.80
N VAL A 214 -11.25 1.23 15.57
CA VAL A 214 -10.06 1.90 15.03
C VAL A 214 -10.51 2.89 13.97
N LYS A 215 -10.07 4.14 14.09
CA LYS A 215 -10.22 5.17 13.07
C LYS A 215 -8.85 5.51 12.52
N MET A 216 -8.70 5.47 11.21
CA MET A 216 -7.45 5.70 10.49
C MET A 216 -7.72 6.53 9.23
N PRO A 217 -7.96 7.85 9.38
CA PRO A 217 -8.31 8.71 8.25
C PRO A 217 -7.21 8.67 7.19
N PHE A 218 -7.61 8.52 5.94
CA PHE A 218 -6.69 8.61 4.83
C PHE A 218 -6.35 10.08 4.54
N GLY A 219 -5.13 10.29 4.08
CA GLY A 219 -4.64 11.58 3.62
C GLY A 219 -3.74 11.40 2.41
N ALA A 220 -3.71 12.40 1.53
CA ALA A 220 -2.77 12.42 0.43
C ALA A 220 -1.35 12.65 0.96
N HIS A 221 -0.40 11.89 0.43
CA HIS A 221 1.02 12.10 0.66
C HIS A 221 1.81 11.66 -0.58
N ILE A 222 3.05 12.11 -0.69
CA ILE A 222 3.91 11.76 -1.82
C ILE A 222 4.97 10.78 -1.35
N HIS A 223 5.05 9.68 -2.06
CA HIS A 223 6.19 8.77 -1.94
C HIS A 223 7.24 9.17 -2.96
N PHE A 224 8.28 9.84 -2.51
CA PHE A 224 9.37 10.30 -3.36
C PHE A 224 10.36 9.17 -3.68
N GLY A 225 10.87 9.19 -4.91
CA GLY A 225 12.06 8.43 -5.29
C GLY A 225 13.30 8.89 -4.51
N PRO A 226 14.39 8.10 -4.51
CA PRO A 226 15.58 8.42 -3.74
C PRO A 226 16.30 9.67 -4.22
N ASP A 227 16.22 9.92 -5.51
CA ASP A 227 17.00 10.95 -6.20
C ASP A 227 16.12 11.83 -7.07
N LYS A 228 16.63 13.02 -7.40
CA LYS A 228 16.05 13.84 -8.44
C LYS A 228 16.37 13.24 -9.81
N MET A 229 15.36 13.15 -10.64
CA MET A 229 15.55 12.73 -12.02
C MET A 229 16.19 13.84 -12.83
N ASP A 230 17.36 13.57 -13.38
CA ASP A 230 18.04 14.41 -14.36
C ASP A 230 17.91 13.78 -15.76
N LEU A 231 16.95 14.24 -16.53
CA LEU A 231 16.72 13.74 -17.89
C LEU A 231 17.88 14.06 -18.85
N ALA A 232 18.68 15.09 -18.59
CA ALA A 232 19.85 15.42 -19.39
C ALA A 232 20.96 14.36 -19.21
N ALA A 233 21.08 13.77 -18.02
CA ALA A 233 22.05 12.71 -17.75
C ALA A 233 21.66 11.37 -18.38
N THR A 234 20.40 11.20 -18.81
CA THR A 234 19.88 9.93 -19.32
C THR A 234 20.18 9.71 -20.80
N GLY A 235 20.64 10.73 -21.52
CA GLY A 235 20.84 10.66 -22.96
C GLY A 235 19.53 10.58 -23.76
N VAL A 236 18.39 10.58 -23.11
CA VAL A 236 17.08 10.62 -23.76
C VAL A 236 16.79 12.07 -24.14
N ASN A 237 16.88 12.33 -25.44
CA ASN A 237 16.49 13.61 -26.06
C ASN A 237 17.39 14.81 -25.74
N GLN A 238 18.66 14.79 -26.24
CA GLN A 238 19.58 15.93 -26.21
C GLN A 238 19.09 17.19 -26.97
N ALA A 239 17.92 17.11 -27.61
CA ALA A 239 17.40 18.21 -28.45
C ALA A 239 16.43 19.14 -27.69
N ARG A 240 16.09 18.86 -26.44
CA ARG A 240 15.22 19.72 -25.63
C ARG A 240 16.00 20.45 -24.55
N THR A 241 15.58 21.70 -24.28
CA THR A 241 16.09 22.55 -23.20
C THR A 241 16.43 21.78 -21.95
N PRO A 242 17.55 22.11 -21.26
CA PRO A 242 17.91 21.45 -20.02
C PRO A 242 16.74 21.57 -19.02
N PHE A 243 16.13 20.44 -18.69
CA PHE A 243 15.13 20.38 -17.63
C PHE A 243 15.84 20.51 -16.28
N GLU A 244 15.33 21.39 -15.44
CA GLU A 244 15.75 21.40 -14.04
C GLU A 244 15.47 20.02 -13.41
N PRO A 245 16.41 19.47 -12.64
CA PRO A 245 16.21 18.20 -11.97
C PRO A 245 14.97 18.24 -11.03
N MET A 246 14.00 17.39 -11.29
CA MET A 246 12.77 17.30 -10.52
C MET A 246 12.74 16.02 -9.70
N TRP A 247 11.99 16.04 -8.61
CA TRP A 247 11.71 14.83 -7.86
C TRP A 247 10.74 13.92 -8.63
N GLU A 248 11.04 12.65 -8.68
CA GLU A 248 10.07 11.65 -9.08
C GLU A 248 9.29 11.19 -7.84
N GLY A 249 7.98 11.07 -7.96
CA GLY A 249 7.14 10.64 -6.84
C GLY A 249 5.81 10.09 -7.30
N ALA A 250 5.22 9.28 -6.44
CA ALA A 250 3.86 8.76 -6.61
C ALA A 250 2.92 9.36 -5.58
N ILE A 251 1.70 9.67 -6.00
CA ILE A 251 0.65 10.07 -5.07
C ILE A 251 0.17 8.83 -4.33
N MET A 252 0.14 8.95 -3.00
CA MET A 252 -0.47 7.97 -2.11
C MET A 252 -1.71 8.56 -1.46
N TYR A 253 -2.72 7.71 -1.20
CA TYR A 253 -3.87 8.07 -0.38
C TYR A 253 -4.09 7.00 0.70
N GLY A 254 -3.72 7.31 1.93
CA GLY A 254 -3.57 6.28 2.94
C GLY A 254 -2.60 5.18 2.47
N PRO A 255 -2.98 3.89 2.48
CA PRO A 255 -2.12 2.80 2.02
C PRO A 255 -2.04 2.64 0.50
N LEU A 256 -2.83 3.41 -0.27
CA LEU A 256 -3.09 3.17 -1.68
C LEU A 256 -2.16 3.99 -2.58
N VAL A 257 -1.57 3.34 -3.57
CA VAL A 257 -0.92 4.02 -4.70
C VAL A 257 -2.01 4.52 -5.64
N MET A 258 -1.95 5.81 -5.97
CA MET A 258 -2.89 6.45 -6.86
C MET A 258 -2.25 6.63 -8.24
N ALA A 259 -2.90 6.10 -9.25
CA ALA A 259 -2.46 6.18 -10.64
C ALA A 259 -3.51 6.85 -11.52
N THR A 260 -3.12 7.28 -12.71
CA THR A 260 -4.02 7.97 -13.63
C THR A 260 -3.88 7.46 -15.07
N PRO A 261 -5.00 7.26 -15.78
CA PRO A 261 -4.99 7.05 -17.23
C PRO A 261 -4.84 8.36 -18.02
N ASP A 262 -4.98 9.53 -17.38
CA ASP A 262 -5.04 10.84 -18.04
C ASP A 262 -3.65 11.38 -18.44
N ILE A 263 -2.58 10.67 -18.09
CA ILE A 263 -1.19 11.03 -18.38
C ILE A 263 -0.57 9.92 -19.23
N THR A 264 -0.18 10.26 -20.44
CA THR A 264 0.43 9.31 -21.39
C THR A 264 1.84 9.70 -21.83
N VAL A 265 2.26 10.92 -21.53
CA VAL A 265 3.58 11.45 -21.87
C VAL A 265 4.15 12.28 -20.71
N TRP A 266 5.47 12.37 -20.63
CA TRP A 266 6.15 13.01 -19.50
C TRP A 266 5.82 14.49 -19.31
N GLU A 267 5.55 15.19 -20.38
CA GLU A 267 5.19 16.62 -20.35
C GLU A 267 3.88 16.87 -19.58
N GLN A 268 3.00 15.87 -19.53
CA GLN A 268 1.75 15.93 -18.79
C GLN A 268 1.93 15.55 -17.31
N ALA A 269 3.07 14.96 -16.95
CA ALA A 269 3.34 14.44 -15.62
C ALA A 269 4.11 15.43 -14.72
N GLU A 270 4.29 16.69 -15.14
CA GLU A 270 5.00 17.70 -14.38
C GLU A 270 4.05 18.55 -13.55
N PHE A 271 4.27 18.57 -12.24
CA PHE A 271 3.47 19.35 -11.32
C PHE A 271 4.31 20.12 -10.32
N THR A 272 3.86 21.32 -10.00
CA THR A 272 4.33 22.10 -8.85
C THR A 272 3.30 21.98 -7.75
N LEU A 273 3.68 21.45 -6.59
CA LEU A 273 2.78 21.15 -5.50
C LEU A 273 2.93 22.14 -4.34
N ASP A 274 1.80 22.49 -3.74
CA ASP A 274 1.75 23.13 -2.42
C ASP A 274 2.43 22.22 -1.38
N PRO A 275 3.21 22.78 -0.42
CA PRO A 275 3.87 21.98 0.63
C PRO A 275 2.93 21.14 1.47
N ASP A 276 1.68 21.60 1.64
CA ASP A 276 0.62 20.92 2.38
C ASP A 276 -0.23 20.02 1.48
N LEU A 277 0.14 19.85 0.20
CA LEU A 277 -0.54 19.05 -0.82
C LEU A 277 -2.02 19.44 -1.04
N LYS A 278 -2.36 20.72 -0.85
CA LYS A 278 -3.73 21.23 -1.03
C LYS A 278 -4.25 21.12 -2.46
N ASP A 279 -3.32 20.99 -3.41
CA ASP A 279 -3.62 20.80 -4.83
C ASP A 279 -4.18 19.39 -5.12
N ILE A 280 -3.98 18.44 -4.22
CA ILE A 280 -4.50 17.07 -4.32
C ILE A 280 -5.83 17.01 -3.57
N VAL A 281 -6.90 16.92 -4.31
CA VAL A 281 -8.26 17.02 -3.76
C VAL A 281 -9.01 15.70 -3.90
N LEU A 282 -9.59 15.22 -2.79
CA LEU A 282 -10.51 14.08 -2.83
C LEU A 282 -11.79 14.51 -3.56
N LYS A 283 -12.05 13.89 -4.72
CA LYS A 283 -13.25 14.13 -5.53
C LYS A 283 -14.43 13.30 -5.05
N GLY A 284 -14.16 12.07 -4.62
CA GLY A 284 -15.21 11.18 -4.14
C GLY A 284 -14.70 9.79 -3.77
N THR A 285 -15.62 9.04 -3.19
CA THR A 285 -15.45 7.61 -2.90
C THR A 285 -16.66 6.90 -3.48
N SER A 286 -16.47 5.97 -4.39
CA SER A 286 -17.51 5.06 -4.81
C SER A 286 -17.58 3.89 -3.83
N GLY A 287 -18.78 3.56 -3.36
CA GLY A 287 -18.99 2.44 -2.47
C GLY A 287 -18.67 1.10 -3.13
N GLY A 288 -18.19 0.17 -2.32
CA GLY A 288 -17.69 -1.12 -2.76
C GLY A 288 -18.76 -2.13 -3.13
N GLU A 289 -19.68 -1.78 -3.99
CA GLU A 289 -20.48 -2.80 -4.70
C GLU A 289 -19.67 -3.28 -5.89
N GLY A 290 -19.08 -4.45 -5.76
CA GLY A 290 -18.31 -5.07 -6.83
C GLY A 290 -16.98 -5.64 -6.36
N THR A 291 -16.14 -5.99 -7.29
CA THR A 291 -14.91 -6.77 -7.10
C THR A 291 -13.82 -6.01 -6.33
N TYR A 292 -13.88 -4.67 -6.25
CA TYR A 292 -12.75 -3.87 -5.78
C TYR A 292 -12.94 -3.19 -4.41
N GLY A 293 -14.05 -3.35 -3.73
CA GLY A 293 -14.28 -2.60 -2.49
C GLY A 293 -14.43 -1.08 -2.72
N ASN A 294 -13.96 -0.26 -1.78
CA ASN A 294 -14.02 1.19 -1.95
C ASN A 294 -13.01 1.69 -2.98
N VAL A 295 -13.45 2.55 -3.88
CA VAL A 295 -12.62 3.22 -4.88
C VAL A 295 -12.62 4.72 -4.62
N TYR A 296 -11.46 5.24 -4.24
CA TYR A 296 -11.24 6.67 -4.04
C TYR A 296 -10.86 7.34 -5.35
N SER A 297 -11.30 8.56 -5.57
CA SER A 297 -10.84 9.38 -6.69
C SER A 297 -10.27 10.70 -6.20
N LEU A 298 -9.04 11.02 -6.63
CA LEU A 298 -8.37 12.28 -6.34
C LEU A 298 -8.22 13.08 -7.62
N THR A 299 -8.14 14.40 -7.50
CA THR A 299 -7.75 15.28 -8.61
C THR A 299 -6.49 16.05 -8.29
N LEU A 300 -5.64 16.22 -9.29
CA LEU A 300 -4.52 17.13 -9.30
C LEU A 300 -4.56 17.89 -10.64
N GLY A 301 -4.86 19.18 -10.58
CA GLY A 301 -5.19 19.96 -11.78
C GLY A 301 -6.39 19.37 -12.51
N ASP A 302 -6.25 19.11 -13.80
CA ASP A 302 -7.26 18.49 -14.66
C ASP A 302 -7.23 16.95 -14.70
N LYS A 303 -6.29 16.34 -13.98
CA LYS A 303 -6.07 14.88 -13.96
C LYS A 303 -6.82 14.21 -12.81
N THR A 304 -7.37 13.03 -13.07
CA THR A 304 -8.03 12.20 -12.04
C THR A 304 -7.20 10.95 -11.75
N PHE A 305 -7.04 10.65 -10.47
CA PHE A 305 -6.27 9.52 -9.99
C PHE A 305 -7.17 8.55 -9.24
N TYR A 306 -6.93 7.27 -9.45
CA TYR A 306 -7.63 6.15 -8.81
C TYR A 306 -6.62 5.20 -8.17
N PRO A 307 -7.05 4.35 -7.20
CA PRO A 307 -6.20 3.28 -6.71
C PRO A 307 -5.70 2.41 -7.87
N ASP A 308 -4.42 2.09 -7.86
CA ASP A 308 -3.80 1.34 -8.96
C ASP A 308 -4.48 0.00 -9.23
N TYR A 309 -4.93 -0.72 -8.20
CA TYR A 309 -5.66 -1.98 -8.37
C TYR A 309 -6.97 -1.85 -9.17
N TYR A 310 -7.56 -0.65 -9.21
CA TYR A 310 -8.80 -0.40 -9.93
C TYR A 310 -8.60 -0.22 -11.44
N ILE A 311 -7.41 0.20 -11.86
CA ILE A 311 -7.13 0.48 -13.27
C ILE A 311 -6.66 -0.80 -13.97
N THR A 312 -7.43 -1.26 -14.95
CA THR A 312 -7.10 -2.47 -15.76
C THR A 312 -6.42 -2.13 -17.08
N GLY A 313 -6.56 -0.89 -17.57
CA GLY A 313 -5.93 -0.37 -18.78
C GLY A 313 -4.54 0.23 -18.51
N HIS A 314 -4.14 1.18 -19.36
CA HIS A 314 -2.91 1.92 -19.15
C HIS A 314 -3.04 2.91 -18.00
N SER A 315 -1.94 3.13 -17.29
CA SER A 315 -1.88 4.04 -16.15
C SER A 315 -0.49 4.63 -15.96
N THR A 316 -0.44 5.79 -15.35
CA THR A 316 0.80 6.45 -14.95
C THR A 316 0.85 6.60 -13.43
N HIS A 317 1.94 6.12 -12.83
CA HIS A 317 2.14 6.04 -11.38
C HIS A 317 3.08 7.12 -10.87
N TYR A 318 4.08 7.51 -11.67
CA TYR A 318 5.12 8.44 -11.28
C TYR A 318 4.92 9.79 -11.93
N LEU A 319 5.10 10.82 -11.11
CA LEU A 319 5.01 12.20 -11.51
C LEU A 319 6.37 12.88 -11.32
N ARG A 320 6.62 13.92 -12.10
CA ARG A 320 7.74 14.81 -11.92
C ARG A 320 7.28 16.00 -11.09
N LEU A 321 7.87 16.12 -9.92
CA LEU A 321 7.35 17.00 -8.88
C LEU A 321 8.35 18.10 -8.53
N ASN A 322 7.88 19.33 -8.57
CA ASN A 322 8.51 20.45 -7.92
C ASN A 322 7.64 20.82 -6.70
N VAL A 323 8.18 20.59 -5.51
CA VAL A 323 7.47 20.97 -4.29
C VAL A 323 7.92 22.36 -3.89
N LEU A 324 6.98 23.30 -3.84
CA LEU A 324 7.22 24.67 -3.39
C LEU A 324 7.75 24.65 -1.97
N THR A 325 9.00 25.11 -1.81
CA THR A 325 9.70 24.97 -0.54
C THR A 325 9.22 25.97 0.50
N GLY A 326 8.40 25.48 1.45
CA GLY A 326 8.35 26.03 2.80
C GLY A 326 9.28 25.29 3.77
N ASN A 327 9.51 23.98 3.59
CA ASN A 327 10.38 23.19 4.47
C ASN A 327 10.92 21.94 3.75
N LYS A 328 12.21 21.94 3.45
CA LYS A 328 12.94 20.79 2.90
C LYS A 328 12.98 19.55 3.84
N GLN A 329 12.49 19.65 5.07
CA GLN A 329 12.49 18.55 6.04
C GLN A 329 11.23 17.67 6.00
N ALA A 330 10.10 18.18 5.55
CA ALA A 330 8.85 17.41 5.47
C ALA A 330 8.86 16.36 4.32
N ALA A 331 9.73 16.50 3.34
CA ALA A 331 9.85 15.61 2.19
C ALA A 331 10.71 14.35 2.46
N ARG A 332 11.19 14.14 3.69
CA ARG A 332 12.09 13.03 4.05
C ARG A 332 11.57 12.15 5.21
N ALA A 333 10.34 12.36 5.64
CA ALA A 333 9.74 11.53 6.68
C ALA A 333 9.07 10.27 6.12
#